data_d456c7931a1eb074a0cd96e7258f04ae
#
_entry.id   d456c7931a1eb074a0cd96e7258f04ae
#
_cell.length_a   1.000
_cell.length_b   1.000
_cell.length_c   1.000
_cell.angle_alpha   90.00
_cell.angle_beta   90.00
_cell.angle_gamma   90.00
#
_symmetry.space_group_name_H-M   'P 1'
#
loop_
_entity.id
_entity.type
_entity.pdbx_description
1 polymer ?
#
loop_
_entity_poly.entity_id
_entity_poly.type
_entity_poly.pdbx_seq_one_letter_code
_entity_poly.pdbx_strand_id
1 'polypeptide(L)' 'MIFDTVSKEVEKEKIKSIGARNLLKSYSKQREAQQEQLRALIVEKKTELDRLNTQYTALAKMEAEQQDFMEQFILQK' A
#
# COMPACT_ATOMS: atom_id res chain seq x y z
N MET A 1 51.17 23.04 -10.99
CA MET A 1 50.96 24.30 -10.27
C MET A 1 49.87 24.13 -9.21
N ILE A 2 50.01 24.82 -8.11
CA ILE A 2 49.07 24.77 -6.99
C ILE A 2 47.64 25.16 -7.42
N PHE A 3 47.51 26.12 -8.31
CA PHE A 3 46.21 26.57 -8.79
C PHE A 3 45.42 25.49 -9.53
N ASP A 4 46.09 24.72 -10.39
CA ASP A 4 45.45 23.62 -11.11
C ASP A 4 45.02 22.47 -10.17
N THR A 5 45.81 22.21 -9.13
CA THR A 5 45.49 21.20 -8.14
C THR A 5 44.23 21.59 -7.34
N VAL A 6 44.15 22.86 -6.93
CA VAL A 6 42.97 23.38 -6.20
C VAL A 6 41.75 23.37 -7.11
N SER A 7 41.88 23.75 -8.39
CA SER A 7 40.79 23.70 -9.34
C SER A 7 40.24 22.30 -9.54
N LYS A 8 41.13 21.30 -9.65
CA LYS A 8 40.73 19.89 -9.77
C LYS A 8 40.03 19.38 -8.53
N GLU A 9 40.47 19.79 -7.33
CA GLU A 9 39.82 19.42 -6.08
C GLU A 9 38.41 20.02 -5.96
N VAL A 10 38.23 21.29 -6.36
CA VAL A 10 36.91 21.93 -6.39
C VAL A 10 35.98 21.21 -7.35
N GLU A 11 36.47 20.81 -8.53
CA GLU A 11 35.66 20.03 -9.50
C GLU A 11 35.23 18.69 -8.92
N LYS A 12 36.15 17.98 -8.25
CA LYS A 12 35.81 16.70 -7.58
C LYS A 12 34.71 16.88 -6.55
N GLU A 13 34.80 17.91 -5.71
CA GLU A 13 33.81 18.18 -4.68
C GLU A 13 32.44 18.53 -5.27
N LYS A 14 32.41 19.28 -6.37
CA LYS A 14 31.18 19.59 -7.11
C LYS A 14 30.52 18.32 -7.64
N ILE A 15 31.29 17.44 -8.25
CA ILE A 15 30.79 16.18 -8.80
C ILE A 15 30.23 15.30 -7.69
N LYS A 16 30.89 15.18 -6.55
CA LYS A 16 30.42 14.47 -5.39
C LYS A 16 29.10 15.03 -4.87
N SER A 17 28.98 16.35 -4.79
CA SER A 17 27.75 17.03 -4.33
C SER A 17 26.58 16.75 -5.26
N ILE A 18 26.81 16.81 -6.58
CA ILE A 18 25.78 16.51 -7.58
C ILE A 18 25.35 15.04 -7.48
N GLY A 19 26.31 14.14 -7.34
CA GLY A 19 26.04 12.70 -7.18
C GLY A 19 25.22 12.42 -5.93
N ALA A 20 25.57 13.04 -4.80
CA ALA A 20 24.82 12.90 -3.56
C ALA A 20 23.39 13.44 -3.68
N ARG A 21 23.19 14.58 -4.31
CA ARG A 21 21.85 15.13 -4.56
C ARG A 21 21.01 14.23 -5.44
N ASN A 22 21.61 13.68 -6.51
CA ASN A 22 20.92 12.77 -7.41
C ASN A 22 20.52 11.49 -6.71
N LEU A 23 21.38 10.97 -5.84
CA LEU A 23 21.08 9.79 -5.04
C LEU A 23 19.93 10.04 -4.08
N LEU A 24 19.92 11.19 -3.40
CA LEU A 24 18.83 11.56 -2.50
C LEU A 24 17.51 11.72 -3.25
N LYS A 25 17.50 12.32 -4.42
CA LYS A 25 16.32 12.41 -5.28
C LYS A 25 15.81 11.05 -5.69
N SER A 26 16.71 10.13 -6.04
CA SER A 26 16.36 8.76 -6.41
C SER A 26 15.71 8.02 -5.24
N TYR A 27 16.27 8.12 -4.04
CA TYR A 27 15.70 7.52 -2.83
C TYR A 27 14.33 8.10 -2.50
N SER A 28 14.18 9.41 -2.62
CA SER A 28 12.91 10.09 -2.38
C SER A 28 11.83 9.59 -3.33
N LYS A 29 12.14 9.47 -4.62
CA LYS A 29 11.21 8.92 -5.61
C LYS A 29 10.84 7.47 -5.35
N GLN A 30 11.82 6.64 -4.97
CA GLN A 30 11.57 5.24 -4.62
C GLN A 30 10.65 5.14 -3.40
N ARG A 31 10.88 5.97 -2.40
CA ARG A 31 10.07 6.01 -1.20
C ARG A 31 8.63 6.42 -1.50
N GLU A 32 8.46 7.45 -2.33
CA GLU A 32 7.13 7.89 -2.78
C GLU A 32 6.41 6.77 -3.53
N ALA A 33 7.10 6.09 -4.45
CA ALA A 33 6.52 4.98 -5.20
C ALA A 33 6.11 3.84 -4.28
N GLN A 34 6.92 3.49 -3.28
CA GLN A 34 6.60 2.48 -2.29
C GLN A 34 5.40 2.86 -1.44
N GLN A 35 5.31 4.12 -1.02
CA GLN A 35 4.16 4.63 -0.27
C GLN A 35 2.88 4.55 -1.09
N GLU A 36 2.94 4.90 -2.37
CA GLU A 36 1.80 4.80 -3.29
C GLU A 36 1.34 3.36 -3.45
N GLN A 37 2.28 2.43 -3.62
CA GLN A 37 1.97 1.00 -3.71
C GLN A 37 1.32 0.48 -2.45
N LEU A 38 1.82 0.89 -1.27
CA LEU A 38 1.24 0.50 0.00
C LEU A 38 -0.16 1.06 0.19
N ARG A 39 -0.39 2.32 -0.20
CA ARG A 39 -1.72 2.93 -0.16
C ARG A 39 -2.70 2.19 -1.05
N ALA A 40 -2.28 1.86 -2.27
CA ALA A 40 -3.12 1.09 -3.20
C ALA A 40 -3.46 -0.29 -2.63
N LEU A 41 -2.48 -0.96 -2.00
CA LEU A 41 -2.70 -2.25 -1.36
C LEU A 41 -3.68 -2.14 -0.19
N ILE A 42 -3.58 -1.10 0.62
CA ILE A 42 -4.50 -0.86 1.73
C ILE A 42 -5.93 -0.67 1.21
N VAL A 43 -6.11 0.12 0.16
CA VAL A 43 -7.43 0.34 -0.46
C VAL A 43 -7.98 -0.98 -1.00
N GLU A 44 -7.16 -1.77 -1.68
CA GLU A 44 -7.56 -3.08 -2.19
C GLU A 44 -8.00 -4.01 -1.07
N LYS A 45 -7.24 -4.07 0.02
CA LYS A 45 -7.56 -4.93 1.16
C LYS A 45 -8.82 -4.48 1.89
N LYS A 46 -9.04 -3.18 2.01
CA LYS A 46 -10.29 -2.64 2.57
C LYS A 46 -11.49 -3.00 1.71
N THR A 47 -11.35 -2.91 0.39
CA THR A 47 -12.42 -3.28 -0.54
C THR A 47 -12.74 -4.77 -0.45
N GLU A 48 -11.72 -5.63 -0.37
CA GLU A 48 -11.90 -7.07 -0.15
C GLU A 48 -12.60 -7.37 1.17
N LEU A 49 -12.19 -6.67 2.23
CA LEU A 49 -12.80 -6.85 3.55
C LEU A 49 -14.29 -6.45 3.54
N ASP A 50 -14.63 -5.33 2.92
CA ASP A 50 -16.01 -4.88 2.79
C ASP A 50 -16.84 -5.89 2.02
N ARG A 51 -16.30 -6.43 0.93
CA ARG A 51 -16.97 -7.46 0.15
C ARG A 51 -17.22 -8.72 0.97
N LEU A 52 -16.21 -9.18 1.70
CA LEU A 52 -16.32 -10.35 2.57
C LEU A 52 -17.33 -10.14 3.69
N ASN A 53 -17.36 -8.96 4.28
CA ASN A 53 -18.34 -8.61 5.30
C ASN A 53 -19.76 -8.62 4.74
N THR A 54 -19.95 -8.12 3.54
CA THR A 54 -21.25 -8.14 2.85
C THR A 54 -21.69 -9.58 2.58
N GLN A 55 -20.79 -10.42 2.10
CA GLN A 55 -21.07 -11.84 1.86
C GLN A 55 -21.39 -12.58 3.15
N TYR A 56 -20.62 -12.33 4.19
CA TYR A 56 -20.85 -12.95 5.50
C TYR A 56 -22.21 -12.56 6.06
N THR A 57 -22.57 -11.28 5.99
CA THR A 57 -23.87 -10.79 6.46
C THR A 57 -25.01 -11.45 5.69
N ALA A 58 -24.87 -11.55 4.36
CA ALA A 58 -25.87 -12.19 3.50
C ALA A 58 -26.03 -13.67 3.85
N LEU A 59 -24.92 -14.40 4.06
CA LEU A 59 -24.94 -15.81 4.43
C LEU A 59 -25.57 -16.01 5.82
N ALA A 60 -25.22 -15.17 6.78
CA ALA A 60 -25.78 -15.25 8.12
C ALA A 60 -27.29 -15.01 8.09
N LYS A 61 -27.76 -14.08 7.27
CA LYS A 61 -29.19 -13.81 7.07
C LYS A 61 -29.90 -15.01 6.44
N MET A 62 -29.31 -15.60 5.42
CA MET A 62 -29.86 -16.80 4.77
C MET A 62 -29.95 -17.97 5.73
N GLU A 63 -28.91 -18.17 6.53
CA GLU A 63 -28.88 -19.22 7.54
C GLU A 63 -29.99 -19.03 8.58
N ALA A 64 -30.18 -17.80 9.08
CA ALA A 64 -31.23 -17.47 10.01
C ALA A 64 -32.64 -17.71 9.43
N GLU A 65 -32.85 -17.32 8.19
CA GLU A 65 -34.11 -17.54 7.46
C GLU A 65 -34.40 -19.03 7.27
N GLN A 66 -33.40 -19.81 6.92
CA GLN A 66 -33.54 -21.28 6.81
C GLN A 66 -33.89 -21.91 8.14
N GLN A 67 -33.23 -21.47 9.19
CA GLN A 67 -33.48 -21.99 10.54
C GLN A 67 -34.89 -21.66 10.98
N ASP A 68 -35.36 -20.45 10.77
CA ASP A 68 -36.71 -20.02 11.08
C ASP A 68 -37.73 -20.86 10.29
N PHE A 69 -37.47 -21.07 9.00
CA PHE A 69 -38.33 -21.88 8.15
C PHE A 69 -38.43 -23.35 8.69
N MET A 70 -37.28 -23.91 9.04
CA MET A 70 -37.25 -25.27 9.59
C MET A 70 -37.99 -25.40 10.94
N GLU A 71 -37.83 -24.41 11.80
CA GLU A 71 -38.53 -24.36 13.08
C GLU A 71 -40.04 -24.27 12.88
N GLN A 72 -40.50 -23.41 11.97
CA GLN A 72 -41.92 -23.31 11.63
C GLN A 72 -42.47 -24.60 11.05
N PHE A 73 -41.69 -25.27 10.21
CA PHE A 73 -42.09 -26.55 9.63
C PHE A 73 -42.23 -27.61 10.70
N ILE A 74 -41.32 -27.66 11.67
CA ILE A 74 -41.38 -28.59 12.79
C ILE A 74 -42.58 -28.32 13.70
N LEU A 75 -42.83 -27.00 13.97
CA LEU A 75 -43.92 -26.60 14.83
C LEU A 75 -45.31 -26.86 14.22
N GLN A 76 -45.41 -26.88 12.90
CA GLN A 76 -46.66 -27.13 12.18
C GLN A 76 -47.01 -28.63 12.11
N LYS A 77 -46.09 -29.45 12.46
CA LYS A 77 -46.35 -30.89 12.53
C LYS A 77 -47.03 -31.23 13.83
#